data_98c87d4d18f5e2c6864cc5810d8379b0
#
_entry.id   98c87d4d18f5e2c6864cc5810d8379b0
#
_cell.length_a   1.000
_cell.length_b   1.000
_cell.length_c   1.000
_cell.angle_alpha   90.00
_cell.angle_beta   90.00
_cell.angle_gamma   90.00
#
_symmetry.space_group_name_H-M   'P 1'
#
loop_
_entity.id
_entity.type
_entity.pdbx_description
1 polymer ?
#
loop_
_entity_poly.entity_id
_entity_poly.type
_entity_poly.pdbx_seq_one_letter_code
_entity_poly.pdbx_strand_id
1 'polypeptide(L)'
;MRILIVGFGSIGKRHLKNLMDVSNNQLIICSKRNDLEGYKKKGVIIHRTLNEALKDKPDVAFVTNDTSLHVPTAIVLAKNNIHLFLEKPLSNSKNNLNKLKTISNKEKIITQIGCNMRYHPCIIKIKKMLNAGILGKVISVQIESGSYLPDWHPYEDYRMGYAANDDLGGGIALTCIHEIDLLYWFFGKPKEVFSITGKYGDLEVKTDDHSSMILRFKNNIIAEVHLDYLQRPEFKRCKIRGTKGIVYWDSDINEVKFYSRKLKRWSKKMKVSKFQKNEMYVNEIKDFLKCIKNNNASMNNLSDGINTLKIVLTAKDSSKKKKLLKINYD
;
A
#
# COMPACT_ATOMS: atom_id res chain seq x y z
N MET A 1 14.40 19.01 -9.10
CA MET A 1 13.35 18.29 -9.85
C MET A 1 12.04 19.05 -9.74
N ARG A 2 11.20 18.92 -10.74
CA ARG A 2 9.80 19.38 -10.72
C ARG A 2 8.92 18.18 -10.35
N ILE A 3 8.17 18.29 -9.26
CA ILE A 3 7.37 17.19 -8.73
C ILE A 3 5.90 17.58 -8.80
N LEU A 4 5.13 16.80 -9.56
CA LEU A 4 3.69 16.94 -9.74
C LEU A 4 2.93 16.06 -8.76
N ILE A 5 1.89 16.59 -8.12
CA ILE A 5 0.92 15.84 -7.33
C ILE A 5 -0.43 15.88 -8.06
N VAL A 6 -0.94 14.72 -8.49
CA VAL A 6 -2.22 14.59 -9.17
C VAL A 6 -3.26 14.07 -8.19
N GLY A 7 -4.28 14.89 -7.90
CA GLY A 7 -5.22 14.65 -6.81
C GLY A 7 -4.75 15.29 -5.50
N PHE A 8 -5.66 15.95 -4.78
CA PHE A 8 -5.28 16.70 -3.57
C PHE A 8 -6.25 16.45 -2.41
N GLY A 9 -6.54 15.16 -2.15
CA GLY A 9 -7.22 14.68 -0.96
C GLY A 9 -6.26 14.65 0.25
N SER A 10 -6.64 13.92 1.29
CA SER A 10 -5.85 13.79 2.54
C SER A 10 -4.43 13.29 2.28
N ILE A 11 -4.26 12.27 1.41
CA ILE A 11 -2.94 11.71 1.11
C ILE A 11 -2.11 12.63 0.22
N GLY A 12 -2.70 13.30 -0.76
CA GLY A 12 -2.01 14.29 -1.59
C GLY A 12 -1.48 15.47 -0.76
N LYS A 13 -2.28 15.97 0.20
CA LYS A 13 -1.87 17.00 1.17
C LYS A 13 -0.68 16.53 2.04
N ARG A 14 -0.71 15.26 2.49
CA ARG A 14 0.37 14.65 3.28
C ARG A 14 1.66 14.57 2.47
N HIS A 15 1.60 14.08 1.23
CA HIS A 15 2.77 14.00 0.36
C HIS A 15 3.34 15.38 0.05
N LEU A 16 2.50 16.38 -0.23
CA LEU A 16 2.97 17.74 -0.43
C LEU A 16 3.76 18.24 0.79
N LYS A 17 3.17 18.12 1.99
CA LYS A 17 3.84 18.54 3.24
C LYS A 17 5.19 17.84 3.41
N ASN A 18 5.21 16.51 3.28
CA ASN A 18 6.45 15.74 3.42
C ASN A 18 7.50 16.12 2.34
N LEU A 19 7.08 16.39 1.10
CA LEU A 19 7.98 16.84 0.04
C LEU A 19 8.58 18.23 0.33
N MET A 20 7.79 19.15 0.89
CA MET A 20 8.29 20.46 1.34
C MET A 20 9.35 20.33 2.44
N ASP A 21 9.17 19.34 3.35
CA ASP A 21 10.08 19.11 4.48
C ASP A 21 11.38 18.39 4.07
N VAL A 22 11.37 17.58 3.00
CA VAL A 22 12.50 16.71 2.63
C VAL A 22 13.32 17.20 1.43
N SER A 23 12.85 18.20 0.70
CA SER A 23 13.51 18.63 -0.53
C SER A 23 13.14 20.06 -0.95
N ASN A 24 14.09 20.73 -1.60
CA ASN A 24 13.88 22.06 -2.22
C ASN A 24 13.47 21.92 -3.70
N ASN A 25 12.53 21.01 -3.99
CA ASN A 25 12.04 20.80 -5.34
C ASN A 25 10.93 21.79 -5.69
N GLN A 26 10.77 22.11 -6.98
CA GLN A 26 9.59 22.83 -7.46
C GLN A 26 8.38 21.90 -7.38
N LEU A 27 7.35 22.32 -6.65
CA LEU A 27 6.13 21.53 -6.44
C LEU A 27 5.00 22.07 -7.31
N ILE A 28 4.25 21.14 -7.90
CA ILE A 28 3.14 21.41 -8.80
C ILE A 28 1.94 20.58 -8.29
N ILE A 29 0.77 21.19 -8.19
CA ILE A 29 -0.49 20.50 -7.86
C ILE A 29 -1.39 20.51 -9.08
N CYS A 30 -1.94 19.36 -9.44
CA CYS A 30 -3.05 19.23 -10.38
C CYS A 30 -4.30 18.79 -9.62
N SER A 31 -5.25 19.73 -9.43
CA SER A 31 -6.48 19.47 -8.68
C SER A 31 -7.58 20.48 -9.02
N LYS A 32 -8.84 20.02 -9.03
CA LYS A 32 -10.03 20.87 -9.22
C LYS A 32 -10.50 21.57 -7.93
N ARG A 33 -9.84 21.38 -6.80
CA ARG A 33 -10.22 22.00 -5.53
C ARG A 33 -10.02 23.52 -5.57
N ASN A 34 -10.86 24.23 -4.80
CA ASN A 34 -10.82 25.70 -4.71
C ASN A 34 -9.97 26.21 -3.53
N ASP A 35 -9.67 25.36 -2.53
CA ASP A 35 -8.98 25.70 -1.28
C ASP A 35 -7.43 25.64 -1.41
N LEU A 36 -6.88 26.10 -2.55
CA LEU A 36 -5.45 25.93 -2.86
C LEU A 36 -4.61 27.21 -2.78
N GLU A 37 -5.24 28.38 -2.60
CA GLU A 37 -4.56 29.69 -2.63
C GLU A 37 -3.42 29.80 -1.59
N GLY A 38 -3.59 29.20 -0.40
CA GLY A 38 -2.56 29.15 0.63
C GLY A 38 -1.28 28.43 0.21
N TYR A 39 -1.36 27.46 -0.70
CA TYR A 39 -0.21 26.73 -1.25
C TYR A 39 0.48 27.54 -2.35
N LYS A 40 -0.26 28.28 -3.16
CA LYS A 40 0.26 29.21 -4.17
C LYS A 40 1.15 30.27 -3.53
N LYS A 41 0.72 30.86 -2.39
CA LYS A 41 1.52 31.79 -1.59
C LYS A 41 2.83 31.20 -1.09
N LYS A 42 2.94 29.87 -1.00
CA LYS A 42 4.17 29.14 -0.64
C LYS A 42 5.03 28.73 -1.85
N GLY A 43 4.76 29.27 -3.04
CA GLY A 43 5.53 29.00 -4.26
C GLY A 43 5.14 27.69 -4.98
N VAL A 44 4.00 27.05 -4.62
CA VAL A 44 3.51 25.87 -5.32
C VAL A 44 2.74 26.30 -6.57
N ILE A 45 3.06 25.69 -7.72
CA ILE A 45 2.33 25.92 -8.97
C ILE A 45 1.03 25.12 -8.93
N ILE A 46 -0.07 25.68 -9.38
CA ILE A 46 -1.40 25.06 -9.32
C ILE A 46 -2.03 25.04 -10.70
N HIS A 47 -2.44 23.85 -11.14
CA HIS A 47 -3.19 23.63 -12.36
C HIS A 47 -4.51 22.91 -12.10
N ARG A 48 -5.50 23.17 -12.94
CA ARG A 48 -6.82 22.53 -12.86
C ARG A 48 -6.90 21.24 -13.66
N THR A 49 -6.07 21.11 -14.69
CA THR A 49 -6.05 19.96 -15.58
C THR A 49 -4.66 19.36 -15.71
N LEU A 50 -4.60 18.05 -16.01
CA LEU A 50 -3.33 17.36 -16.20
C LEU A 50 -2.56 17.91 -17.42
N ASN A 51 -3.28 18.29 -18.49
CA ASN A 51 -2.67 18.85 -19.69
C ASN A 51 -1.95 20.20 -19.42
N GLU A 52 -2.51 21.03 -18.54
CA GLU A 52 -1.84 22.26 -18.09
C GLU A 52 -0.58 21.93 -17.28
N ALA A 53 -0.70 21.01 -16.31
CA ALA A 53 0.41 20.63 -15.45
C ALA A 53 1.59 19.99 -16.22
N LEU A 54 1.33 19.30 -17.32
CA LEU A 54 2.35 18.71 -18.19
C LEU A 54 3.19 19.74 -18.93
N LYS A 55 2.68 20.98 -19.14
CA LYS A 55 3.44 22.08 -19.76
C LYS A 55 4.64 22.50 -18.93
N ASP A 56 4.59 22.29 -17.60
CA ASP A 56 5.70 22.54 -16.69
C ASP A 56 6.78 21.45 -16.74
N LYS A 57 6.59 20.41 -17.56
CA LYS A 57 7.54 19.30 -17.76
C LYS A 57 8.00 18.69 -16.42
N PRO A 58 7.11 18.12 -15.59
CA PRO A 58 7.50 17.50 -14.34
C PRO A 58 8.40 16.29 -14.55
N ASP A 59 9.38 16.10 -13.68
CA ASP A 59 10.30 14.94 -13.69
C ASP A 59 9.67 13.73 -13.00
N VAL A 60 8.83 13.99 -11.99
CA VAL A 60 8.22 13.01 -11.09
C VAL A 60 6.76 13.36 -10.85
N ALA A 61 5.89 12.37 -10.79
CA ALA A 61 4.50 12.56 -10.40
C ALA A 61 4.07 11.62 -9.27
N PHE A 62 3.38 12.19 -8.29
CA PHE A 62 2.66 11.47 -7.24
C PHE A 62 1.19 11.40 -7.65
N VAL A 63 0.72 10.19 -7.95
CA VAL A 63 -0.67 9.92 -8.33
C VAL A 63 -1.46 9.58 -7.07
N THR A 64 -2.28 10.50 -6.62
CA THR A 64 -2.98 10.49 -5.33
C THR A 64 -4.47 10.84 -5.47
N ASN A 65 -5.01 10.72 -6.69
CA ASN A 65 -6.43 10.82 -7.01
C ASN A 65 -7.18 9.53 -6.64
N ASP A 66 -8.44 9.38 -7.03
CA ASP A 66 -9.22 8.19 -6.73
C ASP A 66 -8.60 6.93 -7.35
N THR A 67 -8.69 5.81 -6.65
CA THR A 67 -8.05 4.54 -7.03
C THR A 67 -8.38 4.09 -8.46
N SER A 68 -9.64 4.28 -8.89
CA SER A 68 -10.09 3.95 -10.24
C SER A 68 -9.37 4.76 -11.33
N LEU A 69 -8.81 5.92 -10.99
CA LEU A 69 -8.11 6.83 -11.89
C LEU A 69 -6.58 6.67 -11.86
N HIS A 70 -6.00 5.88 -10.94
CA HIS A 70 -4.54 5.74 -10.84
C HIS A 70 -3.90 5.29 -12.15
N VAL A 71 -4.36 4.17 -12.71
CA VAL A 71 -3.77 3.58 -13.92
C VAL A 71 -3.98 4.45 -15.17
N PRO A 72 -5.18 4.99 -15.46
CA PRO A 72 -5.36 5.94 -16.56
C PRO A 72 -4.42 7.15 -16.47
N THR A 73 -4.33 7.77 -15.28
CA THR A 73 -3.43 8.91 -15.03
C THR A 73 -1.97 8.52 -15.22
N ALA A 74 -1.55 7.39 -14.65
CA ALA A 74 -0.17 6.89 -14.75
C ALA A 74 0.25 6.63 -16.20
N ILE A 75 -0.65 6.14 -17.06
CA ILE A 75 -0.37 5.93 -18.49
C ILE A 75 -0.07 7.24 -19.20
N VAL A 76 -0.82 8.31 -18.93
CA VAL A 76 -0.57 9.64 -19.50
C VAL A 76 0.80 10.15 -19.06
N LEU A 77 1.10 10.06 -17.77
CA LEU A 77 2.37 10.52 -17.20
C LEU A 77 3.57 9.70 -17.73
N ALA A 78 3.45 8.38 -17.77
CA ALA A 78 4.51 7.51 -18.29
C ALA A 78 4.85 7.77 -19.77
N LYS A 79 3.85 8.09 -20.60
CA LYS A 79 4.06 8.50 -22.00
C LYS A 79 4.81 9.83 -22.15
N ASN A 80 4.84 10.64 -21.09
CA ASN A 80 5.59 11.89 -21.01
C ASN A 80 6.93 11.72 -20.28
N ASN A 81 7.43 10.47 -20.12
CA ASN A 81 8.71 10.14 -19.48
C ASN A 81 8.82 10.59 -18.01
N ILE A 82 7.70 10.61 -17.29
CA ILE A 82 7.64 11.05 -15.89
C ILE A 82 7.74 9.84 -14.96
N HIS A 83 8.65 9.87 -13.97
CA HIS A 83 8.74 8.85 -12.94
C HIS A 83 7.52 8.88 -12.03
N LEU A 84 7.05 7.70 -11.54
CA LEU A 84 5.74 7.55 -10.94
C LEU A 84 5.80 7.05 -9.50
N PHE A 85 5.27 7.84 -8.57
CA PHE A 85 4.80 7.36 -7.29
C PHE A 85 3.27 7.16 -7.38
N LEU A 86 2.81 5.94 -7.21
CA LEU A 86 1.40 5.58 -7.32
C LEU A 86 0.85 5.19 -5.95
N GLU A 87 -0.17 5.88 -5.47
CA GLU A 87 -0.81 5.49 -4.22
C GLU A 87 -1.45 4.09 -4.30
N LYS A 88 -1.54 3.50 -3.12
CA LYS A 88 -2.19 2.19 -2.96
C LYS A 88 -3.73 2.35 -2.80
N PRO A 89 -4.49 1.36 -3.25
CA PRO A 89 -4.09 0.27 -4.15
C PRO A 89 -3.76 0.80 -5.55
N LEU A 90 -2.95 0.06 -6.30
CA LEU A 90 -2.58 0.46 -7.66
C LEU A 90 -3.78 0.72 -8.56
N SER A 91 -4.85 -0.07 -8.41
CA SER A 91 -6.11 0.03 -9.14
C SER A 91 -7.19 -0.78 -8.42
N ASN A 92 -8.44 -0.65 -8.87
CA ASN A 92 -9.56 -1.51 -8.50
C ASN A 92 -9.85 -2.60 -9.56
N SER A 93 -9.10 -2.65 -10.65
CA SER A 93 -9.31 -3.60 -11.75
C SER A 93 -8.00 -4.02 -12.41
N LYS A 94 -8.08 -5.07 -13.25
CA LYS A 94 -6.93 -5.54 -14.07
C LYS A 94 -6.74 -4.73 -15.34
N ASN A 95 -7.61 -3.78 -15.64
CA ASN A 95 -7.62 -3.03 -16.89
C ASN A 95 -6.36 -2.19 -17.07
N ASN A 96 -5.78 -2.24 -18.26
CA ASN A 96 -4.61 -1.45 -18.66
C ASN A 96 -3.32 -1.66 -17.82
N LEU A 97 -3.25 -2.62 -16.90
CA LEU A 97 -2.03 -2.90 -16.12
C LEU A 97 -0.86 -3.27 -17.02
N ASN A 98 -1.08 -4.17 -17.98
CA ASN A 98 -0.04 -4.58 -18.93
C ASN A 98 0.39 -3.42 -19.83
N LYS A 99 -0.55 -2.55 -20.26
CA LYS A 99 -0.22 -1.34 -21.03
C LYS A 99 0.67 -0.40 -20.23
N LEU A 100 0.33 -0.11 -18.98
CA LEU A 100 1.16 0.72 -18.10
C LEU A 100 2.55 0.10 -17.91
N LYS A 101 2.63 -1.22 -17.64
CA LYS A 101 3.89 -1.96 -17.47
C LYS A 101 4.76 -1.88 -18.73
N THR A 102 4.18 -2.09 -19.91
CA THR A 102 4.91 -2.02 -21.19
C THR A 102 5.49 -0.63 -21.43
N ILE A 103 4.68 0.43 -21.23
CA ILE A 103 5.14 1.81 -21.39
C ILE A 103 6.25 2.12 -20.37
N SER A 104 6.03 1.81 -19.09
CA SER A 104 7.00 2.09 -18.03
C SER A 104 8.34 1.40 -18.27
N ASN A 105 8.34 0.17 -18.79
CA ASN A 105 9.57 -0.56 -19.13
C ASN A 105 10.27 0.06 -20.34
N LYS A 106 9.51 0.38 -21.41
CA LYS A 106 10.05 0.98 -22.63
C LYS A 106 10.72 2.31 -22.35
N GLU A 107 10.06 3.17 -21.61
CA GLU A 107 10.54 4.53 -21.25
C GLU A 107 11.43 4.54 -20.00
N LYS A 108 11.79 3.36 -19.46
CA LYS A 108 12.65 3.20 -18.26
C LYS A 108 12.15 4.00 -17.04
N ILE A 109 10.83 4.07 -16.86
CA ILE A 109 10.20 4.81 -15.77
C ILE A 109 10.45 4.09 -14.44
N ILE A 110 11.04 4.81 -13.49
CA ILE A 110 11.14 4.33 -12.11
C ILE A 110 9.77 4.53 -11.45
N THR A 111 9.24 3.45 -10.88
CA THR A 111 7.91 3.43 -10.29
C THR A 111 7.99 3.02 -8.82
N GLN A 112 7.18 3.63 -7.96
CA GLN A 112 6.99 3.25 -6.55
C GLN A 112 5.50 3.12 -6.27
N ILE A 113 5.08 2.05 -5.61
CA ILE A 113 3.72 1.92 -5.05
C ILE A 113 3.74 2.33 -3.59
N GLY A 114 2.80 3.18 -3.17
CA GLY A 114 2.70 3.77 -1.83
C GLY A 114 2.36 2.79 -0.71
N CYS A 115 3.15 1.73 -0.55
CA CYS A 115 2.99 0.75 0.54
C CYS A 115 3.95 1.06 1.70
N ASN A 116 3.67 2.15 2.39
CA ASN A 116 4.50 2.70 3.46
C ASN A 116 4.81 1.72 4.60
N MET A 117 4.00 0.67 4.81
CA MET A 117 4.26 -0.35 5.83
C MET A 117 5.59 -1.10 5.61
N ARG A 118 6.13 -1.16 4.38
CA ARG A 118 7.48 -1.70 4.13
C ARG A 118 8.58 -0.87 4.81
N TYR A 119 8.29 0.39 5.18
CA TYR A 119 9.20 1.31 5.89
C TYR A 119 8.96 1.34 7.41
N HIS A 120 8.02 0.55 7.94
CA HIS A 120 7.80 0.45 9.37
C HIS A 120 8.97 -0.27 10.05
N PRO A 121 9.61 0.30 11.11
CA PRO A 121 10.83 -0.29 11.70
C PRO A 121 10.66 -1.74 12.15
N CYS A 122 9.53 -2.06 12.80
CA CYS A 122 9.23 -3.42 13.24
C CYS A 122 9.08 -4.39 12.06
N ILE A 123 8.46 -3.96 10.98
CA ILE A 123 8.26 -4.77 9.77
C ILE A 123 9.60 -5.02 9.06
N ILE A 124 10.46 -3.99 8.96
CA ILE A 124 11.84 -4.14 8.47
C ILE A 124 12.61 -5.15 9.33
N LYS A 125 12.44 -5.08 10.67
CA LYS A 125 13.05 -6.05 11.58
C LYS A 125 12.60 -7.48 11.31
N ILE A 126 11.29 -7.69 11.12
CA ILE A 126 10.74 -9.00 10.76
C ILE A 126 11.35 -9.50 9.44
N LYS A 127 11.38 -8.65 8.40
CA LYS A 127 11.99 -9.02 7.11
C LYS A 127 13.45 -9.44 7.25
N LYS A 128 14.23 -8.69 8.03
CA LYS A 128 15.64 -9.05 8.33
C LYS A 128 15.74 -10.39 9.06
N MET A 129 14.84 -10.69 10.01
CA MET A 129 14.81 -11.97 10.73
C MET A 129 14.45 -13.14 9.81
N LEU A 130 13.52 -12.94 8.88
CA LEU A 130 13.15 -13.93 7.86
C LEU A 130 14.32 -14.22 6.93
N ASN A 131 14.97 -13.18 6.40
CA ASN A 131 16.11 -13.32 5.50
C ASN A 131 17.33 -14.01 6.19
N ALA A 132 17.51 -13.77 7.49
CA ALA A 132 18.56 -14.44 8.29
C ALA A 132 18.20 -15.88 8.69
N GLY A 133 17.04 -16.41 8.28
CA GLY A 133 16.63 -17.80 8.57
C GLY A 133 16.42 -18.10 10.05
N ILE A 134 16.19 -17.08 10.90
CA ILE A 134 16.04 -17.24 12.36
C ILE A 134 14.87 -18.15 12.72
N LEU A 135 13.79 -18.12 11.92
CA LEU A 135 12.61 -18.96 12.13
C LEU A 135 12.78 -20.39 11.62
N GLY A 136 13.85 -20.70 10.88
CA GLY A 136 13.98 -21.93 10.12
C GLY A 136 12.98 -21.94 8.94
N LYS A 137 12.44 -23.12 8.60
CA LYS A 137 11.37 -23.23 7.59
C LYS A 137 10.09 -22.58 8.14
N VAL A 138 9.59 -21.56 7.45
CA VAL A 138 8.29 -20.95 7.78
C VAL A 138 7.17 -21.92 7.45
N ILE A 139 6.20 -22.04 8.35
CA ILE A 139 5.06 -22.97 8.25
C ILE A 139 3.77 -22.21 7.98
N SER A 140 3.48 -21.22 8.85
CA SER A 140 2.25 -20.44 8.73
C SER A 140 2.43 -19.00 9.19
N VAL A 141 1.55 -18.15 8.69
CA VAL A 141 1.46 -16.73 9.03
C VAL A 141 0.03 -16.38 9.35
N GLN A 142 -0.18 -15.58 10.39
CA GLN A 142 -1.43 -14.87 10.64
C GLN A 142 -1.13 -13.39 10.57
N ILE A 143 -1.90 -12.66 9.77
CA ILE A 143 -1.85 -11.21 9.70
C ILE A 143 -3.26 -10.66 9.79
N GLU A 144 -3.45 -9.65 10.62
CA GLU A 144 -4.74 -9.05 10.85
C GLU A 144 -4.64 -7.54 10.94
N SER A 145 -5.65 -6.85 10.43
CA SER A 145 -5.80 -5.40 10.49
C SER A 145 -7.27 -5.05 10.54
N GLY A 146 -7.65 -4.31 11.56
CA GLY A 146 -9.01 -3.82 11.72
C GLY A 146 -9.00 -2.38 12.23
N SER A 147 -9.92 -1.59 11.72
CA SER A 147 -10.15 -0.23 12.20
C SER A 147 -11.52 0.27 11.78
N TYR A 148 -12.20 1.01 12.67
CA TYR A 148 -13.55 1.49 12.42
C TYR A 148 -13.54 2.62 11.38
N LEU A 149 -14.14 2.39 10.23
CA LEU A 149 -14.08 3.31 9.09
C LEU A 149 -14.52 4.75 9.41
N PRO A 150 -15.62 4.98 10.17
CA PRO A 150 -16.03 6.35 10.54
C PRO A 150 -14.99 7.11 11.37
N ASP A 151 -14.10 6.43 12.08
CA ASP A 151 -13.05 7.07 12.89
C ASP A 151 -11.84 7.54 12.09
N TRP A 152 -11.73 7.18 10.80
CA TRP A 152 -10.58 7.57 9.98
C TRP A 152 -10.53 9.07 9.70
N HIS A 153 -11.69 9.68 9.46
CA HIS A 153 -11.88 11.10 9.18
C HIS A 153 -13.13 11.61 9.89
N PRO A 154 -13.10 11.82 11.22
CA PRO A 154 -14.30 12.16 12.01
C PRO A 154 -15.00 13.47 11.58
N TYR A 155 -14.32 14.29 10.78
CA TYR A 155 -14.80 15.58 10.24
C TYR A 155 -15.44 15.44 8.85
N GLU A 156 -15.50 14.23 8.28
CA GLU A 156 -16.09 13.93 6.99
C GLU A 156 -17.15 12.82 7.12
N ASP A 157 -18.16 12.83 6.27
CA ASP A 157 -19.07 11.69 6.16
C ASP A 157 -18.36 10.54 5.44
N TYR A 158 -18.02 9.47 6.18
CA TYR A 158 -17.31 8.31 5.66
C TYR A 158 -18.00 7.66 4.45
N ARG A 159 -19.34 7.80 4.33
CA ARG A 159 -20.15 7.24 3.23
C ARG A 159 -19.79 7.86 1.88
N MET A 160 -19.33 9.11 1.90
CA MET A 160 -18.91 9.85 0.71
C MET A 160 -17.45 9.57 0.33
N GLY A 161 -16.68 8.98 1.24
CA GLY A 161 -15.27 8.64 1.02
C GLY A 161 -15.07 7.49 0.02
N TYR A 162 -13.90 7.44 -0.61
CA TYR A 162 -13.56 6.37 -1.56
C TYR A 162 -13.66 4.97 -0.94
N ALA A 163 -13.27 4.84 0.35
CA ALA A 163 -13.24 3.56 1.06
C ALA A 163 -14.62 2.88 1.16
N ALA A 164 -15.69 3.67 1.20
CA ALA A 164 -17.07 3.20 1.27
C ALA A 164 -17.71 2.93 -0.10
N ASN A 165 -17.04 3.29 -1.22
CA ASN A 165 -17.62 3.26 -2.57
C ASN A 165 -16.81 2.38 -3.52
N ASP A 166 -17.45 1.34 -4.09
CA ASP A 166 -16.81 0.39 -5.03
C ASP A 166 -16.40 1.08 -6.35
N ASP A 167 -17.21 2.02 -6.85
CA ASP A 167 -16.92 2.78 -8.09
C ASP A 167 -15.65 3.62 -7.99
N LEU A 168 -15.30 4.08 -6.79
CA LEU A 168 -14.06 4.82 -6.52
C LEU A 168 -12.87 3.88 -6.24
N GLY A 169 -13.12 2.58 -6.16
CA GLY A 169 -12.14 1.54 -5.88
C GLY A 169 -11.94 1.27 -4.40
N GLY A 170 -13.01 1.44 -3.61
CA GLY A 170 -13.05 1.15 -2.18
C GLY A 170 -13.20 -0.32 -1.84
N GLY A 171 -13.54 -0.57 -0.58
CA GLY A 171 -13.66 -1.88 0.05
C GLY A 171 -12.44 -2.27 0.85
N ILE A 172 -12.70 -3.00 1.95
CA ILE A 172 -11.66 -3.34 2.92
C ILE A 172 -10.51 -4.12 2.30
N ALA A 173 -10.81 -5.07 1.39
CA ALA A 173 -9.80 -5.90 0.76
C ALA A 173 -8.79 -5.09 -0.09
N LEU A 174 -9.26 -4.04 -0.78
CA LEU A 174 -8.41 -3.14 -1.57
C LEU A 174 -7.77 -2.06 -0.69
N THR A 175 -8.52 -1.47 0.22
CA THR A 175 -8.04 -0.37 1.06
C THR A 175 -6.95 -0.82 2.03
N CYS A 176 -7.11 -2.01 2.64
CA CYS A 176 -6.11 -2.65 3.52
C CYS A 176 -5.16 -3.60 2.76
N ILE A 177 -4.78 -3.23 1.53
CA ILE A 177 -3.85 -4.02 0.71
C ILE A 177 -2.44 -4.15 1.30
N HIS A 178 -2.10 -3.33 2.30
CA HIS A 178 -0.79 -3.36 2.96
C HIS A 178 -0.46 -4.73 3.54
N GLU A 179 -1.42 -5.43 4.12
CA GLU A 179 -1.24 -6.74 4.73
C GLU A 179 -0.91 -7.80 3.67
N ILE A 180 -1.56 -7.71 2.50
CA ILE A 180 -1.28 -8.58 1.35
C ILE A 180 0.09 -8.23 0.74
N ASP A 181 0.43 -6.93 0.65
CA ASP A 181 1.73 -6.46 0.20
C ASP A 181 2.87 -6.97 1.10
N LEU A 182 2.68 -6.94 2.42
CA LEU A 182 3.66 -7.49 3.37
C LEU A 182 3.86 -9.00 3.18
N LEU A 183 2.79 -9.76 3.00
CA LEU A 183 2.88 -11.20 2.74
C LEU A 183 3.60 -11.48 1.42
N TYR A 184 3.29 -10.72 0.37
CA TYR A 184 3.99 -10.79 -0.91
C TYR A 184 5.48 -10.43 -0.77
N TRP A 185 5.80 -9.37 -0.06
CA TRP A 185 7.18 -8.95 0.20
C TRP A 185 7.98 -9.97 1.03
N PHE A 186 7.33 -10.62 1.99
CA PHE A 186 7.97 -11.63 2.85
C PHE A 186 8.22 -12.96 2.11
N PHE A 187 7.24 -13.45 1.37
CA PHE A 187 7.19 -14.83 0.89
C PHE A 187 7.07 -14.97 -0.63
N GLY A 188 6.95 -13.86 -1.36
CA GLY A 188 6.77 -13.87 -2.81
C GLY A 188 5.31 -14.14 -3.23
N LYS A 189 5.15 -14.72 -4.42
CA LYS A 189 3.85 -14.97 -5.04
C LYS A 189 3.12 -16.16 -4.41
N PRO A 190 1.95 -15.98 -3.78
CA PRO A 190 1.09 -17.12 -3.42
C PRO A 190 0.54 -17.81 -4.67
N LYS A 191 0.29 -19.10 -4.59
CA LYS A 191 -0.24 -19.90 -5.70
C LYS A 191 -1.76 -19.83 -5.80
N GLU A 192 -2.42 -19.81 -4.64
CA GLU A 192 -3.86 -19.98 -4.52
C GLU A 192 -4.40 -19.13 -3.37
N VAL A 193 -5.69 -18.79 -3.48
CA VAL A 193 -6.43 -18.07 -2.45
C VAL A 193 -7.86 -18.63 -2.33
N PHE A 194 -8.32 -18.80 -1.08
CA PHE A 194 -9.72 -18.90 -0.72
C PHE A 194 -10.08 -17.68 0.12
N SER A 195 -11.27 -17.10 -0.12
CA SER A 195 -11.70 -15.91 0.61
C SER A 195 -13.19 -15.91 0.88
N ILE A 196 -13.55 -15.29 2.01
CA ILE A 196 -14.90 -14.83 2.33
C ILE A 196 -14.78 -13.31 2.50
N THR A 197 -15.31 -12.57 1.53
CA THR A 197 -15.23 -11.11 1.46
C THR A 197 -16.60 -10.55 1.13
N GLY A 198 -17.07 -9.57 1.88
CA GLY A 198 -18.39 -8.98 1.68
C GLY A 198 -18.73 -7.92 2.73
N LYS A 199 -19.99 -7.51 2.72
CA LYS A 199 -20.56 -6.64 3.75
C LYS A 199 -21.20 -7.51 4.83
N TYR A 200 -20.73 -7.39 6.05
CA TYR A 200 -21.18 -8.18 7.21
C TYR A 200 -21.57 -7.32 8.41
N GLY A 201 -21.10 -6.09 8.50
CA GLY A 201 -21.43 -5.17 9.56
C GLY A 201 -22.57 -4.20 9.21
N ASP A 202 -22.82 -3.26 10.12
CA ASP A 202 -23.92 -2.27 10.03
C ASP A 202 -23.49 -0.97 9.34
N LEU A 203 -22.24 -0.87 8.85
CA LEU A 203 -21.78 0.33 8.15
C LEU A 203 -22.56 0.56 6.86
N GLU A 204 -22.91 1.81 6.59
CA GLU A 204 -23.55 2.21 5.33
C GLU A 204 -22.52 2.35 4.19
N VAL A 205 -21.92 1.21 3.80
CA VAL A 205 -20.95 1.15 2.70
C VAL A 205 -21.54 0.41 1.50
N LYS A 206 -21.11 0.78 0.29
CA LYS A 206 -21.49 0.15 -0.99
C LYS A 206 -20.46 -0.90 -1.43
N THR A 207 -19.67 -1.41 -0.50
CA THR A 207 -18.56 -2.31 -0.78
C THR A 207 -18.35 -3.31 0.35
N ASP A 208 -17.26 -4.11 0.30
CA ASP A 208 -16.89 -5.04 1.36
C ASP A 208 -16.38 -4.28 2.60
N ASP A 209 -16.86 -4.65 3.79
CA ASP A 209 -16.40 -4.17 5.11
C ASP A 209 -15.62 -5.22 5.90
N HIS A 210 -15.63 -6.46 5.42
CA HIS A 210 -14.91 -7.60 6.00
C HIS A 210 -14.29 -8.48 4.92
N SER A 211 -13.08 -8.99 5.19
CA SER A 211 -12.42 -9.97 4.34
C SER A 211 -11.56 -10.93 5.15
N SER A 212 -11.88 -12.22 5.07
CA SER A 212 -11.06 -13.32 5.57
C SER A 212 -10.49 -14.11 4.40
N MET A 213 -9.15 -14.30 4.37
CA MET A 213 -8.48 -14.98 3.28
C MET A 213 -7.53 -16.06 3.78
N ILE A 214 -7.41 -17.16 3.04
CA ILE A 214 -6.36 -18.17 3.20
C ILE A 214 -5.56 -18.21 1.90
N LEU A 215 -4.24 -17.95 2.02
CA LEU A 215 -3.31 -17.94 0.90
C LEU A 215 -2.34 -19.11 1.02
N ARG A 216 -2.09 -19.84 -0.08
CA ARG A 216 -1.04 -20.87 -0.14
C ARG A 216 0.12 -20.41 -0.99
N PHE A 217 1.30 -20.32 -0.39
CA PHE A 217 2.56 -19.94 -1.04
C PHE A 217 3.35 -21.16 -1.55
N LYS A 218 4.44 -20.90 -2.27
CA LYS A 218 5.46 -21.94 -2.51
C LYS A 218 5.98 -22.46 -1.15
N ASN A 219 6.51 -23.69 -1.14
CA ASN A 219 7.00 -24.38 0.06
C ASN A 219 5.93 -24.64 1.13
N ASN A 220 4.65 -24.66 0.72
CA ASN A 220 3.50 -24.97 1.59
C ASN A 220 3.32 -24.03 2.79
N ILE A 221 3.77 -22.77 2.66
CA ILE A 221 3.45 -21.74 3.65
C ILE A 221 1.97 -21.39 3.50
N ILE A 222 1.23 -21.40 4.59
CA ILE A 222 -0.17 -20.99 4.67
C ILE A 222 -0.23 -19.62 5.37
N ALA A 223 -0.91 -18.65 4.77
CA ALA A 223 -1.19 -17.37 5.42
C ALA A 223 -2.71 -17.20 5.62
N GLU A 224 -3.08 -16.81 6.82
CA GLU A 224 -4.41 -16.41 7.24
C GLU A 224 -4.43 -14.88 7.33
N VAL A 225 -5.38 -14.25 6.67
CA VAL A 225 -5.54 -12.78 6.64
C VAL A 225 -6.93 -12.42 7.12
N HIS A 226 -7.01 -11.50 8.07
CA HIS A 226 -8.25 -10.90 8.52
C HIS A 226 -8.19 -9.39 8.34
N LEU A 227 -9.17 -8.81 7.66
CA LEU A 227 -9.29 -7.38 7.41
C LEU A 227 -10.73 -6.94 7.68
N ASP A 228 -10.93 -5.83 8.43
CA ASP A 228 -12.26 -5.28 8.64
C ASP A 228 -12.29 -3.76 8.85
N TYR A 229 -13.45 -3.15 8.56
CA TYR A 229 -13.78 -1.77 8.86
C TYR A 229 -14.53 -1.60 10.18
N LEU A 230 -14.63 -2.64 10.99
CA LEU A 230 -15.58 -2.74 12.11
C LEU A 230 -14.89 -2.65 13.48
N GLN A 231 -13.58 -2.84 13.52
CA GLN A 231 -12.77 -3.00 14.72
C GLN A 231 -12.54 -1.68 15.46
N ARG A 232 -12.85 -1.64 16.76
CA ARG A 232 -12.41 -0.64 17.74
C ARG A 232 -11.78 -1.33 18.94
N PRO A 233 -10.62 -0.87 19.41
CA PRO A 233 -9.70 0.10 18.80
C PRO A 233 -9.05 -0.43 17.51
N GLU A 234 -8.44 0.49 16.70
CA GLU A 234 -7.61 0.11 15.54
C GLU A 234 -6.47 -0.80 16.00
N PHE A 235 -6.21 -1.89 15.29
CA PHE A 235 -5.03 -2.71 15.54
C PHE A 235 -4.47 -3.34 14.25
N LYS A 236 -3.18 -3.69 14.32
CA LYS A 236 -2.51 -4.52 13.32
C LYS A 236 -1.61 -5.52 14.01
N ARG A 237 -1.66 -6.78 13.58
CA ARG A 237 -0.83 -7.86 14.15
C ARG A 237 -0.28 -8.75 13.07
N CYS A 238 0.92 -9.30 13.34
CA CYS A 238 1.54 -10.29 12.48
C CYS A 238 2.21 -11.37 13.33
N LYS A 239 1.85 -12.63 13.11
CA LYS A 239 2.42 -13.80 13.78
C LYS A 239 2.93 -14.80 12.76
N ILE A 240 4.24 -15.06 12.76
CA ILE A 240 4.89 -15.96 11.81
C ILE A 240 5.45 -17.16 12.58
N ARG A 241 5.05 -18.36 12.20
CA ARG A 241 5.47 -19.62 12.81
C ARG A 241 6.46 -20.33 11.90
N GLY A 242 7.59 -20.69 12.47
CA GLY A 242 8.61 -21.50 11.80
C GLY A 242 9.07 -22.67 12.64
N THR A 243 9.90 -23.53 12.07
CA THR A 243 10.40 -24.74 12.75
C THR A 243 11.31 -24.46 13.94
N LYS A 244 11.96 -23.27 13.97
CA LYS A 244 12.87 -22.86 15.06
C LYS A 244 12.23 -21.89 16.05
N GLY A 245 11.05 -21.34 15.76
CA GLY A 245 10.39 -20.41 16.68
C GLY A 245 9.24 -19.62 16.04
N ILE A 246 8.77 -18.61 16.79
CA ILE A 246 7.63 -17.77 16.40
C ILE A 246 8.07 -16.31 16.51
N VAL A 247 7.80 -15.53 15.47
CA VAL A 247 7.85 -14.06 15.53
C VAL A 247 6.43 -13.53 15.72
N TYR A 248 6.29 -12.55 16.58
CA TYR A 248 5.04 -11.83 16.83
C TYR A 248 5.31 -10.33 16.85
N TRP A 249 4.48 -9.59 16.12
CA TRP A 249 4.43 -8.13 16.14
C TRP A 249 3.01 -7.66 16.43
N ASP A 250 2.92 -6.59 17.19
CA ASP A 250 1.69 -5.92 17.58
C ASP A 250 1.89 -4.40 17.43
N SER A 251 0.96 -3.73 16.72
CA SER A 251 1.04 -2.29 16.46
C SER A 251 0.75 -1.43 17.68
N ASP A 252 -0.03 -1.92 18.66
CA ASP A 252 -0.43 -1.14 19.82
C ASP A 252 0.78 -0.81 20.70
N ILE A 253 1.65 -1.79 20.86
CA ILE A 253 2.89 -1.65 21.64
C ILE A 253 4.14 -1.47 20.78
N ASN A 254 4.00 -1.53 19.47
CA ASN A 254 5.10 -1.45 18.47
C ASN A 254 6.31 -2.31 18.82
N GLU A 255 6.05 -3.56 19.18
CA GLU A 255 7.08 -4.50 19.65
C GLU A 255 7.15 -5.76 18.78
N VAL A 256 8.37 -6.18 18.45
CA VAL A 256 8.65 -7.48 17.83
C VAL A 256 9.22 -8.42 18.88
N LYS A 257 8.53 -9.54 19.13
CA LYS A 257 8.96 -10.62 20.00
C LYS A 257 9.32 -11.86 19.20
N PHE A 258 10.27 -12.64 19.71
CA PHE A 258 10.64 -13.94 19.16
C PHE A 258 10.60 -15.00 20.25
N TYR A 259 9.79 -16.03 20.06
CA TYR A 259 9.85 -17.27 20.86
C TYR A 259 10.85 -18.21 20.25
N SER A 260 11.87 -18.59 20.99
CA SER A 260 12.85 -19.57 20.56
C SER A 260 12.44 -20.97 21.02
N ARG A 261 12.25 -21.91 20.06
CA ARG A 261 11.95 -23.31 20.37
C ARG A 261 13.07 -23.96 21.17
N LYS A 262 14.35 -23.65 20.87
CA LYS A 262 15.51 -24.18 21.59
C LYS A 262 15.57 -23.70 23.04
N LEU A 263 15.34 -22.39 23.26
CA LEU A 263 15.45 -21.76 24.58
C LEU A 263 14.13 -21.81 25.37
N LYS A 264 13.02 -22.24 24.73
CA LYS A 264 11.67 -22.32 25.30
C LYS A 264 11.19 -21.02 25.98
N ARG A 265 11.63 -19.86 25.46
CA ARG A 265 11.28 -18.54 26.02
C ARG A 265 11.12 -17.47 24.96
N TRP A 266 10.32 -16.46 25.28
CA TRP A 266 10.18 -15.23 24.51
C TRP A 266 11.38 -14.30 24.76
N SER A 267 11.76 -13.58 23.72
CA SER A 267 12.72 -12.48 23.80
C SER A 267 12.23 -11.31 22.95
N LYS A 268 12.37 -10.10 23.48
CA LYS A 268 12.14 -8.87 22.71
C LYS A 268 13.24 -8.73 21.67
N LYS A 269 12.86 -8.44 20.43
CA LYS A 269 13.80 -8.22 19.32
C LYS A 269 13.85 -6.77 18.88
N MET A 270 12.77 -6.03 19.09
CA MET A 270 12.66 -4.61 18.82
C MET A 270 11.46 -4.03 19.56
N LYS A 271 11.57 -2.79 20.02
CA LYS A 271 10.45 -1.95 20.46
C LYS A 271 10.69 -0.54 19.98
N VAL A 272 9.64 0.10 19.46
CA VAL A 272 9.68 1.49 19.02
C VAL A 272 8.80 2.31 19.96
N SER A 273 9.42 3.05 20.87
CA SER A 273 8.72 3.70 21.99
C SER A 273 8.01 5.01 21.62
N LYS A 274 8.47 5.70 20.57
CA LYS A 274 7.89 6.99 20.11
C LYS A 274 7.70 6.93 18.60
N PHE A 275 6.80 6.04 18.16
CA PHE A 275 6.57 5.85 16.74
C PHE A 275 5.69 6.95 16.16
N GLN A 276 6.20 7.65 15.16
CA GLN A 276 5.43 8.62 14.38
C GLN A 276 5.01 7.97 13.05
N LYS A 277 3.73 7.74 12.87
CA LYS A 277 3.18 7.10 11.65
C LYS A 277 3.66 7.81 10.36
N ASN A 278 3.91 9.14 10.42
CA ASN A 278 4.38 9.91 9.25
C ASN A 278 5.80 9.57 8.80
N GLU A 279 6.67 9.06 9.69
CA GLU A 279 8.04 8.69 9.34
C GLU A 279 8.10 7.63 8.22
N MET A 280 7.13 6.72 8.17
CA MET A 280 7.04 5.73 7.09
C MET A 280 6.88 6.40 5.72
N TYR A 281 6.00 7.39 5.62
CA TYR A 281 5.78 8.14 4.38
C TYR A 281 7.01 8.96 3.99
N VAL A 282 7.64 9.61 4.95
CA VAL A 282 8.88 10.39 4.73
C VAL A 282 10.01 9.48 4.23
N ASN A 283 10.19 8.32 4.85
CA ASN A 283 11.22 7.35 4.44
C ASN A 283 10.95 6.78 3.05
N GLU A 284 9.70 6.49 2.74
CA GLU A 284 9.26 6.02 1.42
C GLU A 284 9.54 7.05 0.32
N ILE A 285 9.20 8.33 0.56
CA ILE A 285 9.49 9.44 -0.37
C ILE A 285 11.00 9.59 -0.58
N LYS A 286 11.79 9.61 0.50
CA LYS A 286 13.26 9.73 0.44
C LYS A 286 13.89 8.59 -0.37
N ASP A 287 13.43 7.34 -0.13
CA ASP A 287 13.91 6.18 -0.86
C ASP A 287 13.58 6.26 -2.35
N PHE A 288 12.35 6.62 -2.70
CA PHE A 288 11.92 6.80 -4.08
C PHE A 288 12.74 7.86 -4.82
N LEU A 289 12.90 9.06 -4.23
CA LEU A 289 13.71 10.13 -4.83
C LEU A 289 15.18 9.72 -4.98
N LYS A 290 15.72 8.95 -4.04
CA LYS A 290 17.06 8.37 -4.13
C LYS A 290 17.15 7.34 -5.26
N CYS A 291 16.13 6.49 -5.44
CA CYS A 291 16.09 5.53 -6.55
C CYS A 291 16.12 6.24 -7.90
N ILE A 292 15.38 7.33 -8.07
CA ILE A 292 15.41 8.15 -9.28
C ILE A 292 16.81 8.73 -9.52
N LYS A 293 17.41 9.37 -8.50
CA LYS A 293 18.73 9.97 -8.60
C LYS A 293 19.81 8.95 -9.00
N ASN A 294 19.70 7.73 -8.51
CA ASN A 294 20.68 6.67 -8.73
C ASN A 294 20.31 5.71 -9.89
N ASN A 295 19.19 5.95 -10.58
CA ASN A 295 18.63 5.08 -11.62
C ASN A 295 18.46 3.62 -11.16
N ASN A 296 17.98 3.41 -9.93
CA ASN A 296 17.76 2.11 -9.33
C ASN A 296 16.26 1.78 -9.24
N ALA A 297 15.94 0.49 -9.24
CA ALA A 297 14.58 0.05 -8.94
C ALA A 297 14.20 0.39 -7.48
N SER A 298 12.94 0.80 -7.27
CA SER A 298 12.41 1.05 -5.94
C SER A 298 12.10 -0.23 -5.17
N MET A 299 11.92 -0.12 -3.84
CA MET A 299 11.60 -1.24 -2.96
C MET A 299 10.25 -1.89 -3.28
N ASN A 300 9.30 -1.13 -3.82
CA ASN A 300 7.97 -1.59 -4.22
C ASN A 300 7.60 -1.03 -5.59
N ASN A 301 8.06 -1.68 -6.64
CA ASN A 301 7.87 -1.22 -8.01
C ASN A 301 6.49 -1.59 -8.59
N LEU A 302 6.21 -1.13 -9.82
CA LEU A 302 4.95 -1.40 -10.52
C LEU A 302 4.62 -2.90 -10.64
N SER A 303 5.63 -3.75 -10.87
CA SER A 303 5.40 -5.20 -10.96
C SER A 303 4.95 -5.81 -9.64
N ASP A 304 5.49 -5.32 -8.51
CA ASP A 304 5.04 -5.72 -7.17
C ASP A 304 3.59 -5.30 -6.94
N GLY A 305 3.25 -4.03 -7.25
CA GLY A 305 1.88 -3.52 -7.12
C GLY A 305 0.87 -4.27 -7.99
N ILE A 306 1.25 -4.63 -9.22
CA ILE A 306 0.41 -5.46 -10.10
C ILE A 306 0.18 -6.84 -9.47
N ASN A 307 1.23 -7.49 -8.97
CA ASN A 307 1.12 -8.80 -8.35
C ASN A 307 0.26 -8.77 -7.08
N THR A 308 0.45 -7.77 -6.22
CA THR A 308 -0.33 -7.59 -4.99
C THR A 308 -1.81 -7.33 -5.31
N LEU A 309 -2.09 -6.49 -6.31
CA LEU A 309 -3.44 -6.25 -6.77
C LEU A 309 -4.11 -7.53 -7.34
N LYS A 310 -3.38 -8.31 -8.14
CA LYS A 310 -3.89 -9.60 -8.67
C LYS A 310 -4.28 -10.57 -7.56
N ILE A 311 -3.53 -10.60 -6.44
CA ILE A 311 -3.87 -11.42 -5.27
C ILE A 311 -5.23 -11.00 -4.71
N VAL A 312 -5.42 -9.70 -4.45
CA VAL A 312 -6.65 -9.17 -3.86
C VAL A 312 -7.86 -9.37 -4.79
N LEU A 313 -7.72 -9.07 -6.08
CA LEU A 313 -8.80 -9.26 -7.04
C LEU A 313 -9.18 -10.75 -7.18
N THR A 314 -8.20 -11.67 -7.13
CA THR A 314 -8.48 -13.11 -7.14
C THR A 314 -9.15 -13.55 -5.84
N ALA A 315 -8.84 -12.94 -4.69
CA ALA A 315 -9.53 -13.20 -3.43
C ALA A 315 -11.01 -12.76 -3.51
N LYS A 316 -11.29 -11.55 -4.04
CA LYS A 316 -12.69 -11.11 -4.29
C LYS A 316 -13.43 -12.07 -5.22
N ASP A 317 -12.78 -12.55 -6.29
CA ASP A 317 -13.34 -13.54 -7.22
C ASP A 317 -13.59 -14.90 -6.53
N SER A 318 -12.67 -15.34 -5.64
CA SER A 318 -12.81 -16.55 -4.84
C SER A 318 -14.05 -16.50 -3.95
N SER A 319 -14.27 -15.37 -3.27
CA SER A 319 -15.45 -15.14 -2.44
C SER A 319 -16.74 -15.21 -3.27
N LYS A 320 -16.80 -14.51 -4.42
CA LYS A 320 -17.96 -14.53 -5.32
C LYS A 320 -18.27 -15.95 -5.83
N LYS A 321 -17.23 -16.72 -6.19
CA LYS A 321 -17.35 -18.08 -6.72
C LYS A 321 -17.44 -19.16 -5.64
N LYS A 322 -17.28 -18.80 -4.36
CA LYS A 322 -17.28 -19.70 -3.20
C LYS A 322 -16.32 -20.89 -3.35
N LYS A 323 -15.13 -20.67 -3.93
CA LYS A 323 -14.13 -21.73 -4.16
C LYS A 323 -12.69 -21.24 -4.14
N LEU A 324 -11.77 -22.17 -3.89
CA LEU A 324 -10.33 -21.94 -4.00
C LEU A 324 -9.96 -21.61 -5.45
N LEU A 325 -9.22 -20.54 -5.66
CA LEU A 325 -8.76 -20.11 -6.99
C LEU A 325 -7.23 -20.05 -7.06
N LYS A 326 -6.68 -20.48 -8.21
CA LYS A 326 -5.30 -20.20 -8.57
C LYS A 326 -5.14 -18.73 -8.93
N ILE A 327 -4.00 -18.14 -8.56
CA ILE A 327 -3.69 -16.73 -8.87
C ILE A 327 -2.85 -16.71 -10.15
N ASN A 328 -3.38 -16.05 -11.18
CA ASN A 328 -2.67 -15.86 -12.43
C ASN A 328 -1.88 -14.54 -12.39
N TYR A 329 -0.57 -14.61 -12.64
CA TYR A 329 0.36 -13.48 -12.65
C TYR A 329 0.78 -13.03 -14.05
N ASP A 330 0.32 -13.75 -15.09
CA ASP A 330 0.60 -13.44 -16.49
C ASP A 330 -0.18 -12.23 -17.00
#